data_a54de7b5115d707b846aef158bf76576
#
_entry.id   a54de7b5115d707b846aef158bf76576
#
_cell.length_a   1.000
_cell.length_b   1.000
_cell.length_c   1.000
_cell.angle_alpha   90.00
_cell.angle_beta   90.00
_cell.angle_gamma   90.00
#
_symmetry.space_group_name_H-M   'P 1'
#
loop_
_entity.id
_entity.type
_entity.pdbx_description
1 polymer ?
#
loop_
_entity_poly.entity_id
_entity_poly.type
_entity_poly.pdbx_seq_one_letter_code
_entity_poly.pdbx_strand_id
1 'polypeptide(L)'
;MKNLLSLSIILLITGFFYGCKAEAKDSPVTATKIIKLIEKGKDVYFKDIEIDGDIDFNKIKTRSVESSGTYRAYVLSAVTFVNCTFNGKIIAYSVDENKAKSYTTFTKNLSFQGCTFKNDVVFSETAVEGIVNFSSSTFEKIADFQGFNFKYKDTYFTDVKFKAEAKFQRISCYGNINFKSSVFSENVSFQKSLIKGNFSMGATKYEKYADFSSVFVFRNVNFNYAKFNGKLTFNNSVFNNKSDFNNVEFNKNASFKKVQFRGQSRFNETKSKSDINFENAKFGLEKPDLESIKK
;
A
#
# COMPACT_ATOMS: atom_id res chain seq x y z
N MET A 1 32.58 33.41 30.23
CA MET A 1 31.24 32.97 29.87
C MET A 1 31.40 32.07 28.68
N LYS A 2 31.27 30.78 28.88
CA LYS A 2 31.69 29.74 27.90
C LYS A 2 30.46 29.32 27.08
N ASN A 3 30.55 29.42 25.76
CA ASN A 3 29.58 28.88 24.81
C ASN A 3 29.73 27.36 24.77
N LEU A 4 28.65 26.64 25.08
CA LEU A 4 28.55 25.20 24.78
C LEU A 4 27.93 25.02 23.38
N LEU A 5 28.76 24.62 22.43
CA LEU A 5 28.28 24.05 21.17
C LEU A 5 27.81 22.61 21.41
N SER A 6 26.55 22.35 21.14
CA SER A 6 26.02 20.99 21.08
C SER A 6 26.47 20.33 19.78
N LEU A 7 27.39 19.38 19.89
CA LEU A 7 27.83 18.52 18.79
C LEU A 7 26.78 17.42 18.59
N SER A 8 26.02 17.50 17.50
CA SER A 8 25.15 16.40 17.07
C SER A 8 26.02 15.30 16.47
N ILE A 9 26.17 14.19 17.17
CA ILE A 9 26.88 13.01 16.66
C ILE A 9 25.98 12.33 15.64
N ILE A 10 26.31 12.51 14.34
CA ILE A 10 25.77 11.68 13.27
C ILE A 10 26.48 10.35 13.33
N LEU A 11 25.81 9.32 13.85
CA LEU A 11 26.31 7.94 13.82
C LEU A 11 26.25 7.43 12.38
N LEU A 12 27.36 7.54 11.65
CA LEU A 12 27.54 6.84 10.38
C LEU A 12 27.69 5.33 10.69
N ILE A 13 26.60 4.60 10.54
CA ILE A 13 26.65 3.12 10.50
C ILE A 13 27.22 2.72 9.15
N THR A 14 28.54 2.60 9.07
CA THR A 14 29.23 1.92 7.97
C THR A 14 29.03 0.41 8.12
N GLY A 15 27.84 -0.08 7.76
CA GLY A 15 27.64 -1.50 7.52
C GLY A 15 28.47 -1.90 6.31
N PHE A 16 29.42 -2.81 6.48
CA PHE A 16 30.12 -3.44 5.36
C PHE A 16 29.10 -4.24 4.53
N PHE A 17 28.54 -3.59 3.51
CA PHE A 17 27.82 -4.29 2.48
C PHE A 17 28.86 -4.88 1.51
N TYR A 18 29.08 -6.18 1.60
CA TYR A 18 29.61 -6.93 0.46
C TYR A 18 28.48 -6.95 -0.61
N GLY A 19 28.20 -5.78 -1.17
CA GLY A 19 27.42 -5.64 -2.37
C GLY A 19 28.29 -6.10 -3.54
N CYS A 20 27.81 -7.04 -4.34
CA CYS A 20 28.31 -7.18 -5.70
C CYS A 20 28.32 -5.77 -6.32
N LYS A 21 29.51 -5.24 -6.63
CA LYS A 21 29.63 -4.05 -7.45
C LYS A 21 28.84 -4.31 -8.73
N ALA A 22 27.89 -3.43 -9.03
CA ALA A 22 27.22 -3.43 -10.30
C ALA A 22 28.30 -3.21 -11.38
N GLU A 23 28.63 -4.27 -12.09
CA GLU A 23 29.33 -4.15 -13.36
C GLU A 23 28.38 -3.51 -14.36
N ALA A 24 28.95 -2.55 -15.05
CA ALA A 24 28.52 -1.84 -16.27
C ALA A 24 27.04 -1.93 -16.73
N LYS A 25 26.59 -0.80 -17.12
CA LYS A 25 25.33 -0.27 -17.60
C LYS A 25 24.74 -0.93 -18.87
N ASP A 26 24.90 -2.21 -19.17
CA ASP A 26 24.56 -2.70 -20.51
C ASP A 26 23.76 -4.00 -20.65
N SER A 27 23.29 -4.62 -19.57
CA SER A 27 22.36 -5.73 -19.73
C SER A 27 21.34 -5.77 -18.58
N PRO A 28 20.04 -5.86 -18.90
CA PRO A 28 18.99 -6.00 -17.89
C PRO A 28 19.25 -7.21 -17.00
N VAL A 29 18.97 -7.09 -15.71
CA VAL A 29 19.02 -8.22 -14.80
C VAL A 29 17.80 -9.10 -15.06
N THR A 30 18.00 -10.42 -15.24
CA THR A 30 16.87 -11.31 -15.45
C THR A 30 16.16 -11.66 -14.14
N ALA A 31 14.85 -11.79 -14.19
CA ALA A 31 14.03 -12.29 -13.10
C ALA A 31 14.54 -13.63 -12.54
N THR A 32 15.04 -14.52 -13.41
CA THR A 32 15.65 -15.80 -13.03
C THR A 32 16.86 -15.63 -12.11
N LYS A 33 17.69 -14.61 -12.31
CA LYS A 33 18.83 -14.31 -11.42
C LYS A 33 18.35 -13.92 -10.02
N ILE A 34 17.28 -13.12 -9.94
CA ILE A 34 16.66 -12.70 -8.67
C ILE A 34 16.10 -13.91 -7.92
N ILE A 35 15.31 -14.75 -8.57
CA ILE A 35 14.77 -15.99 -7.97
C ILE A 35 15.90 -16.91 -7.47
N LYS A 36 16.96 -17.08 -8.23
CA LYS A 36 18.13 -17.90 -7.80
C LYS A 36 18.84 -17.32 -6.56
N LEU A 37 18.88 -16.00 -6.38
CA LEU A 37 19.43 -15.40 -5.15
C LEU A 37 18.54 -15.71 -3.95
N ILE A 38 17.23 -15.57 -4.09
CA ILE A 38 16.25 -15.90 -3.05
C ILE A 38 16.33 -17.37 -2.65
N GLU A 39 16.40 -18.28 -3.63
CA GLU A 39 16.54 -19.73 -3.39
C GLU A 39 17.83 -20.11 -2.67
N LYS A 40 18.87 -19.30 -2.80
CA LYS A 40 20.14 -19.46 -2.05
C LYS A 40 20.10 -18.79 -0.66
N GLY A 41 18.94 -18.28 -0.23
CA GLY A 41 18.78 -17.58 1.05
C GLY A 41 19.51 -16.24 1.13
N LYS A 42 19.91 -15.67 0.01
CA LYS A 42 20.63 -14.38 -0.02
C LYS A 42 19.63 -13.23 -0.06
N ASP A 43 19.88 -12.20 0.72
CA ASP A 43 19.12 -10.95 0.62
C ASP A 43 19.34 -10.34 -0.78
N VAL A 44 18.25 -9.82 -1.37
CA VAL A 44 18.22 -9.23 -2.69
C VAL A 44 18.30 -7.71 -2.55
N TYR A 45 19.29 -7.12 -3.20
CA TYR A 45 19.39 -5.66 -3.32
C TYR A 45 19.83 -5.29 -4.74
N PHE A 46 18.96 -4.51 -5.41
CA PHE A 46 19.26 -3.93 -6.72
C PHE A 46 18.85 -2.45 -6.73
N LYS A 47 19.63 -1.66 -7.47
CA LYS A 47 19.41 -0.23 -7.57
C LYS A 47 19.70 0.26 -8.99
N ASP A 48 18.83 1.19 -9.48
CA ASP A 48 19.02 1.91 -10.76
C ASP A 48 19.20 0.98 -11.97
N ILE A 49 18.46 -0.15 -12.03
CA ILE A 49 18.56 -1.14 -13.11
C ILE A 49 17.19 -1.47 -13.72
N GLU A 50 17.22 -2.03 -14.94
CA GLU A 50 16.09 -2.71 -15.56
C GLU A 50 16.10 -4.21 -15.25
N ILE A 51 14.91 -4.78 -15.13
CA ILE A 51 14.68 -6.19 -14.80
C ILE A 51 13.76 -6.78 -15.85
N ASP A 52 14.26 -7.79 -16.57
CA ASP A 52 13.52 -8.48 -17.61
C ASP A 52 12.99 -9.83 -17.16
N GLY A 53 11.78 -10.12 -17.64
CA GLY A 53 11.02 -11.33 -17.34
C GLY A 53 10.17 -11.22 -16.08
N ASP A 54 9.30 -12.18 -15.90
CA ASP A 54 8.36 -12.22 -14.78
C ASP A 54 9.05 -12.72 -13.51
N ILE A 55 8.93 -11.99 -12.41
CA ILE A 55 9.33 -12.46 -11.07
C ILE A 55 8.14 -13.19 -10.47
N ASP A 56 8.19 -14.52 -10.48
CA ASP A 56 7.16 -15.37 -9.89
C ASP A 56 7.67 -15.99 -8.58
N PHE A 57 7.30 -15.39 -7.47
CA PHE A 57 7.68 -15.84 -6.13
C PHE A 57 7.02 -17.17 -5.75
N ASN A 58 5.94 -17.59 -6.41
CA ASN A 58 5.29 -18.88 -6.14
C ASN A 58 6.11 -20.07 -6.63
N LYS A 59 7.09 -19.86 -7.51
CA LYS A 59 7.93 -20.91 -8.10
C LYS A 59 9.21 -21.18 -7.32
N ILE A 60 9.47 -20.48 -6.21
CA ILE A 60 10.66 -20.73 -5.38
C ILE A 60 10.57 -22.08 -4.68
N LYS A 61 11.75 -22.70 -4.43
CA LYS A 61 11.84 -24.07 -3.89
C LYS A 61 11.34 -24.23 -2.45
N THR A 62 11.35 -23.16 -1.66
CA THR A 62 10.82 -23.12 -0.28
C THR A 62 9.28 -23.09 -0.27
N ARG A 63 8.69 -24.07 -0.94
CA ARG A 63 7.23 -24.20 -1.08
C ARG A 63 6.73 -25.38 -0.26
N SER A 64 5.69 -25.18 0.55
CA SER A 64 4.98 -26.22 1.29
C SER A 64 3.55 -26.40 0.79
N VAL A 65 3.02 -27.61 0.96
CA VAL A 65 1.60 -27.91 0.77
C VAL A 65 0.90 -27.55 2.09
N GLU A 66 -0.08 -26.65 2.08
CA GLU A 66 -0.89 -26.32 3.26
C GLU A 66 -2.14 -27.16 3.36
N SER A 67 -2.77 -27.44 2.21
CA SER A 67 -3.94 -28.31 2.08
C SER A 67 -4.04 -28.79 0.63
N SER A 68 -4.98 -29.69 0.34
CA SER A 68 -5.21 -30.14 -1.04
C SER A 68 -5.48 -28.92 -1.94
N GLY A 69 -4.69 -28.76 -2.99
CA GLY A 69 -4.79 -27.66 -3.94
C GLY A 69 -4.38 -26.28 -3.38
N THR A 70 -3.66 -26.24 -2.25
CA THR A 70 -3.16 -24.98 -1.69
C THR A 70 -1.67 -25.10 -1.36
N TYR A 71 -0.89 -24.18 -1.89
CA TYR A 71 0.57 -24.14 -1.74
C TYR A 71 1.02 -22.79 -1.19
N ARG A 72 2.06 -22.80 -0.36
CA ARG A 72 2.67 -21.57 0.16
C ARG A 72 4.18 -21.57 -0.07
N ALA A 73 4.66 -20.53 -0.74
CA ALA A 73 6.07 -20.24 -0.90
C ALA A 73 6.54 -19.31 0.22
N TYR A 74 7.75 -19.54 0.74
CA TYR A 74 8.34 -18.70 1.78
C TYR A 74 9.58 -17.99 1.27
N VAL A 75 9.54 -16.66 1.15
CA VAL A 75 10.71 -15.83 0.86
C VAL A 75 11.38 -15.49 2.19
N LEU A 76 12.49 -16.17 2.50
CA LEU A 76 13.23 -16.01 3.77
C LEU A 76 14.26 -14.87 3.70
N SER A 77 14.42 -14.25 2.54
CA SER A 77 15.36 -13.16 2.26
C SER A 77 14.65 -11.81 2.32
N ALA A 78 15.40 -10.76 2.69
CA ALA A 78 14.95 -9.40 2.43
C ALA A 78 15.02 -9.13 0.92
N VAL A 79 13.99 -8.46 0.39
CA VAL A 79 13.91 -8.13 -1.04
C VAL A 79 13.80 -6.61 -1.16
N THR A 80 14.84 -6.01 -1.75
CA THR A 80 14.95 -4.56 -1.89
C THR A 80 15.33 -4.17 -3.30
N PHE A 81 14.50 -3.31 -3.89
CA PHE A 81 14.75 -2.65 -5.17
C PHE A 81 14.60 -1.14 -4.97
N VAL A 82 15.55 -0.38 -5.51
CA VAL A 82 15.56 1.08 -5.47
C VAL A 82 15.70 1.64 -6.88
N ASN A 83 14.75 2.48 -7.32
CA ASN A 83 14.73 3.10 -8.64
C ASN A 83 14.84 2.08 -9.80
N CYS A 84 14.29 0.89 -9.65
CA CYS A 84 14.37 -0.15 -10.67
C CYS A 84 13.13 -0.11 -11.59
N THR A 85 13.31 -0.56 -12.83
CA THR A 85 12.22 -0.73 -13.79
C THR A 85 11.98 -2.22 -14.03
N PHE A 86 10.75 -2.67 -13.81
CA PHE A 86 10.32 -4.05 -14.04
C PHE A 86 9.58 -4.13 -15.38
N ASN A 87 10.18 -4.82 -16.35
CA ASN A 87 9.59 -5.03 -17.68
C ASN A 87 8.60 -6.19 -17.71
N GLY A 88 8.69 -7.16 -16.79
CA GLY A 88 7.75 -8.27 -16.61
C GLY A 88 6.79 -8.08 -15.44
N LYS A 89 5.97 -9.08 -15.18
CA LYS A 89 5.03 -9.14 -14.06
C LYS A 89 5.75 -9.43 -12.74
N ILE A 90 5.13 -8.99 -11.64
CA ILE A 90 5.48 -9.45 -10.28
C ILE A 90 4.34 -10.31 -9.78
N ILE A 91 4.63 -11.57 -9.43
CA ILE A 91 3.61 -12.57 -9.10
C ILE A 91 3.94 -13.20 -7.74
N ALA A 92 3.08 -12.97 -6.74
CA ALA A 92 3.17 -13.58 -5.42
C ALA A 92 1.91 -14.38 -5.05
N TYR A 93 0.92 -14.39 -5.95
CA TYR A 93 -0.29 -15.19 -5.88
C TYR A 93 -0.68 -15.67 -7.28
N SER A 94 -1.11 -16.93 -7.38
CA SER A 94 -1.66 -17.47 -8.62
C SER A 94 -2.68 -18.56 -8.34
N VAL A 95 -3.56 -18.77 -9.31
CA VAL A 95 -4.47 -19.92 -9.38
C VAL A 95 -4.20 -20.59 -10.70
N ASP A 96 -3.92 -21.91 -10.67
CA ASP A 96 -3.67 -22.69 -11.87
C ASP A 96 -4.97 -23.19 -12.53
N GLU A 97 -4.86 -23.90 -13.63
CA GLU A 97 -5.98 -24.48 -14.37
C GLU A 97 -6.79 -25.50 -13.56
N ASN A 98 -6.16 -26.16 -12.60
CA ASN A 98 -6.79 -27.13 -11.68
C ASN A 98 -7.39 -26.43 -10.45
N LYS A 99 -7.47 -25.08 -10.45
CA LYS A 99 -7.91 -24.24 -9.33
C LYS A 99 -7.03 -24.35 -8.08
N ALA A 100 -5.82 -24.91 -8.19
CA ALA A 100 -4.87 -24.90 -7.10
C ALA A 100 -4.30 -23.50 -6.90
N LYS A 101 -4.25 -23.07 -5.64
CA LYS A 101 -3.84 -21.72 -5.23
C LYS A 101 -2.40 -21.76 -4.75
N SER A 102 -1.63 -20.80 -5.17
CA SER A 102 -0.27 -20.58 -4.68
C SER A 102 -0.16 -19.19 -4.07
N TYR A 103 0.35 -19.13 -2.85
CA TYR A 103 0.54 -17.91 -2.07
C TYR A 103 2.01 -17.73 -1.72
N THR A 104 2.43 -16.48 -1.54
CA THR A 104 3.77 -16.19 -1.03
C THR A 104 3.69 -15.52 0.35
N THR A 105 4.59 -15.93 1.24
CA THR A 105 4.85 -15.22 2.50
C THR A 105 6.29 -14.72 2.50
N PHE A 106 6.46 -13.41 2.71
CA PHE A 106 7.76 -12.79 2.93
C PHE A 106 8.00 -12.65 4.43
N THR A 107 9.04 -13.31 4.94
CA THR A 107 9.36 -13.30 6.39
C THR A 107 10.20 -12.09 6.80
N LYS A 108 10.76 -11.36 5.83
CA LYS A 108 11.55 -10.14 6.01
C LYS A 108 10.95 -8.96 5.24
N ASN A 109 11.68 -7.86 5.18
CA ASN A 109 11.25 -6.65 4.48
C ASN A 109 11.08 -6.88 2.98
N LEU A 110 10.03 -6.24 2.41
CA LEU A 110 9.74 -6.19 0.99
C LEU A 110 9.70 -4.72 0.56
N SER A 111 10.68 -4.28 -0.21
CA SER A 111 10.84 -2.88 -0.61
C SER A 111 11.04 -2.72 -2.11
N PHE A 112 10.25 -1.83 -2.72
CA PHE A 112 10.30 -1.40 -4.12
C PHE A 112 10.22 0.12 -4.19
N GLN A 113 11.22 0.80 -3.65
CA GLN A 113 11.22 2.26 -3.54
C GLN A 113 11.61 2.93 -4.88
N GLY A 114 10.81 3.89 -5.35
CA GLY A 114 11.08 4.61 -6.59
C GLY A 114 10.99 3.76 -7.86
N CYS A 115 10.37 2.59 -7.78
CA CYS A 115 10.34 1.62 -8.88
C CYS A 115 9.22 1.89 -9.88
N THR A 116 9.42 1.46 -11.13
CA THR A 116 8.39 1.47 -12.17
C THR A 116 8.03 0.04 -12.56
N PHE A 117 6.75 -0.30 -12.46
CA PHE A 117 6.19 -1.57 -12.88
C PHE A 117 5.43 -1.38 -14.21
N LYS A 118 5.99 -1.90 -15.30
CA LYS A 118 5.37 -1.77 -16.64
C LYS A 118 4.24 -2.77 -16.89
N ASN A 119 4.16 -3.82 -16.09
CA ASN A 119 3.14 -4.87 -16.15
C ASN A 119 2.44 -5.08 -14.81
N ASP A 120 1.49 -6.03 -14.77
CA ASP A 120 0.69 -6.31 -13.59
C ASP A 120 1.55 -6.71 -12.39
N VAL A 121 1.15 -6.23 -11.22
CA VAL A 121 1.73 -6.60 -9.93
C VAL A 121 0.66 -7.31 -9.12
N VAL A 122 0.86 -8.60 -8.83
CA VAL A 122 -0.13 -9.47 -8.18
C VAL A 122 0.42 -9.96 -6.84
N PHE A 123 -0.03 -9.30 -5.78
CA PHE A 123 0.25 -9.64 -4.39
C PHE A 123 -1.02 -10.07 -3.63
N SER A 124 -2.06 -10.50 -4.35
CA SER A 124 -3.30 -10.97 -3.73
C SER A 124 -3.00 -12.07 -2.71
N GLU A 125 -3.73 -12.07 -1.57
CA GLU A 125 -3.63 -13.08 -0.52
C GLU A 125 -2.18 -13.32 0.02
N THR A 126 -1.23 -12.47 -0.33
CA THR A 126 0.18 -12.52 0.11
C THR A 126 0.31 -12.02 1.54
N ALA A 127 1.30 -12.52 2.28
CA ALA A 127 1.63 -12.02 3.62
C ALA A 127 3.06 -11.50 3.69
N VAL A 128 3.29 -10.40 4.44
CA VAL A 128 4.62 -9.88 4.74
C VAL A 128 4.73 -9.64 6.25
N GLU A 129 5.80 -10.16 6.87
CA GLU A 129 6.07 -10.01 8.30
C GLU A 129 6.95 -8.79 8.60
N GLY A 130 7.74 -8.36 7.63
CA GLY A 130 8.60 -7.18 7.69
C GLY A 130 7.90 -5.89 7.26
N ILE A 131 8.71 -4.86 7.08
CA ILE A 131 8.29 -3.57 6.51
C ILE A 131 7.98 -3.76 5.03
N VAL A 132 6.86 -3.16 4.57
CA VAL A 132 6.52 -3.06 3.15
C VAL A 132 6.70 -1.61 2.68
N ASN A 133 7.47 -1.40 1.62
CA ASN A 133 7.72 -0.07 1.09
C ASN A 133 7.64 -0.02 -0.43
N PHE A 134 6.63 0.68 -0.94
CA PHE A 134 6.44 1.01 -2.36
C PHE A 134 6.55 2.52 -2.62
N SER A 135 7.11 3.29 -1.67
CA SER A 135 7.13 4.75 -1.79
C SER A 135 7.76 5.22 -3.10
N SER A 136 7.19 6.29 -3.66
CA SER A 136 7.62 6.95 -4.91
C SER A 136 7.57 6.07 -6.16
N SER A 137 6.88 4.94 -6.11
CA SER A 137 6.80 3.99 -7.22
C SER A 137 5.62 4.29 -8.16
N THR A 138 5.72 3.75 -9.38
CA THR A 138 4.68 3.87 -10.41
C THR A 138 4.22 2.48 -10.86
N PHE A 139 2.92 2.23 -10.78
CA PHE A 139 2.25 1.05 -11.35
C PHE A 139 1.58 1.46 -12.65
N GLU A 140 2.06 0.96 -13.78
CA GLU A 140 1.50 1.30 -15.10
C GLU A 140 0.30 0.44 -15.47
N LYS A 141 0.19 -0.76 -14.91
CA LYS A 141 -0.90 -1.71 -15.08
C LYS A 141 -1.53 -2.04 -13.73
N ILE A 142 -2.35 -3.08 -13.66
CA ILE A 142 -3.10 -3.45 -12.46
C ILE A 142 -2.15 -3.70 -11.28
N ALA A 143 -2.48 -3.09 -10.14
CA ALA A 143 -1.84 -3.32 -8.84
C ALA A 143 -2.83 -4.08 -7.94
N ASP A 144 -2.67 -5.40 -7.84
CA ASP A 144 -3.57 -6.27 -7.09
C ASP A 144 -2.96 -6.67 -5.74
N PHE A 145 -3.45 -6.06 -4.67
CA PHE A 145 -3.12 -6.33 -3.27
C PHE A 145 -4.33 -6.89 -2.51
N GLN A 146 -5.33 -7.45 -3.20
CA GLN A 146 -6.55 -7.96 -2.57
C GLN A 146 -6.23 -9.05 -1.54
N GLY A 147 -6.77 -8.94 -0.32
CA GLY A 147 -6.51 -9.90 0.76
C GLY A 147 -5.08 -9.89 1.31
N PHE A 148 -4.25 -8.89 0.94
CA PHE A 148 -2.88 -8.79 1.41
C PHE A 148 -2.83 -8.64 2.94
N ASN A 149 -1.92 -9.37 3.60
CA ASN A 149 -1.75 -9.36 5.05
C ASN A 149 -0.41 -8.70 5.44
N PHE A 150 -0.47 -7.45 5.89
CA PHE A 150 0.65 -6.70 6.47
C PHE A 150 0.73 -7.02 7.97
N LYS A 151 1.50 -8.05 8.34
CA LYS A 151 1.35 -8.71 9.65
C LYS A 151 1.73 -7.84 10.85
N TYR A 152 2.88 -7.15 10.84
CA TYR A 152 3.40 -6.59 12.09
C TYR A 152 3.98 -5.18 11.99
N LYS A 153 4.41 -4.76 10.82
CA LYS A 153 5.19 -3.53 10.62
C LYS A 153 4.41 -2.52 9.79
N ASP A 154 4.93 -1.32 9.75
CA ASP A 154 4.36 -0.24 8.96
C ASP A 154 4.52 -0.49 7.45
N THR A 155 3.57 0.04 6.71
CA THR A 155 3.46 -0.13 5.26
C THR A 155 3.39 1.23 4.59
N TYR A 156 4.22 1.42 3.56
CA TYR A 156 4.41 2.70 2.89
C TYR A 156 4.09 2.59 1.41
N PHE A 157 3.11 3.38 0.99
CA PHE A 157 2.73 3.67 -0.40
C PHE A 157 2.75 5.18 -0.64
N THR A 158 3.64 5.92 0.04
CA THR A 158 3.73 7.38 -0.04
C THR A 158 4.20 7.81 -1.43
N ASP A 159 3.57 8.84 -2.01
CA ASP A 159 3.91 9.39 -3.33
C ASP A 159 3.82 8.37 -4.49
N VAL A 160 2.99 7.34 -4.36
CA VAL A 160 2.82 6.30 -5.39
C VAL A 160 1.84 6.76 -6.48
N LYS A 161 2.13 6.38 -7.73
CA LYS A 161 1.26 6.62 -8.88
C LYS A 161 0.66 5.30 -9.37
N PHE A 162 -0.64 5.10 -9.18
CA PHE A 162 -1.40 4.00 -9.76
C PHE A 162 -2.07 4.50 -11.05
N LYS A 163 -1.53 4.10 -12.21
CA LYS A 163 -2.06 4.53 -13.53
C LYS A 163 -3.23 3.67 -14.03
N ALA A 164 -3.39 2.47 -13.49
CA ALA A 164 -4.49 1.54 -13.75
C ALA A 164 -5.23 1.20 -12.45
N GLU A 165 -6.15 0.24 -12.48
CA GLU A 165 -6.93 -0.18 -11.33
C GLU A 165 -6.03 -0.65 -10.16
N ALA A 166 -6.35 -0.19 -8.94
CA ALA A 166 -5.66 -0.56 -7.72
C ALA A 166 -6.62 -1.31 -6.77
N LYS A 167 -6.29 -2.55 -6.43
CA LYS A 167 -7.14 -3.44 -5.64
C LYS A 167 -6.54 -3.67 -4.27
N PHE A 168 -7.19 -3.13 -3.23
CA PHE A 168 -6.82 -3.28 -1.82
C PHE A 168 -7.97 -3.85 -0.99
N GLN A 169 -8.95 -4.53 -1.62
CA GLN A 169 -10.08 -5.12 -0.88
C GLN A 169 -9.58 -6.19 0.10
N ARG A 170 -10.21 -6.22 1.27
CA ARG A 170 -9.94 -7.23 2.32
C ARG A 170 -8.50 -7.28 2.80
N ILE A 171 -7.72 -6.18 2.66
CA ILE A 171 -6.40 -6.15 3.29
C ILE A 171 -6.53 -6.20 4.81
N SER A 172 -5.54 -6.84 5.45
CA SER A 172 -5.34 -6.79 6.90
C SER A 172 -4.01 -6.11 7.20
N CYS A 173 -4.04 -4.94 7.86
CA CYS A 173 -2.83 -4.22 8.26
C CYS A 173 -2.79 -4.06 9.78
N TYR A 174 -1.77 -4.65 10.42
CA TYR A 174 -1.61 -4.58 11.87
C TYR A 174 -0.79 -3.37 12.33
N GLY A 175 0.11 -2.86 11.47
CA GLY A 175 0.83 -1.60 11.65
C GLY A 175 0.07 -0.41 11.05
N ASN A 176 0.77 0.70 10.90
CA ASN A 176 0.28 1.84 10.15
C ASN A 176 0.37 1.58 8.65
N ILE A 177 -0.58 2.13 7.88
CA ILE A 177 -0.50 2.12 6.43
C ILE A 177 -0.62 3.55 5.89
N ASN A 178 0.30 3.94 5.02
CA ASN A 178 0.45 5.31 4.58
C ASN A 178 0.46 5.43 3.05
N PHE A 179 -0.54 6.12 2.51
CA PHE A 179 -0.70 6.46 1.09
C PHE A 179 -0.58 7.96 0.83
N LYS A 180 -0.01 8.74 1.77
CA LYS A 180 0.07 10.18 1.62
C LYS A 180 0.61 10.58 0.24
N SER A 181 -0.01 11.60 -0.35
CA SER A 181 0.36 12.19 -1.65
C SER A 181 0.29 11.24 -2.86
N SER A 182 -0.33 10.07 -2.71
CA SER A 182 -0.48 9.12 -3.83
C SER A 182 -1.61 9.51 -4.76
N VAL A 183 -1.51 9.04 -6.01
CA VAL A 183 -2.48 9.32 -7.07
C VAL A 183 -3.05 8.00 -7.59
N PHE A 184 -4.38 7.90 -7.59
CA PHE A 184 -5.14 6.81 -8.18
C PHE A 184 -5.83 7.35 -9.45
N SER A 185 -5.30 6.99 -10.62
CA SER A 185 -5.80 7.49 -11.92
C SER A 185 -7.05 6.73 -12.39
N GLU A 186 -7.23 5.49 -11.95
CA GLU A 186 -8.40 4.65 -12.22
C GLU A 186 -9.09 4.26 -10.90
N ASN A 187 -10.01 3.30 -10.95
CA ASN A 187 -10.75 2.87 -9.78
C ASN A 187 -9.83 2.28 -8.71
N VAL A 188 -10.15 2.57 -7.44
CA VAL A 188 -9.49 1.96 -6.29
C VAL A 188 -10.51 1.43 -5.30
N SER A 189 -10.22 0.29 -4.72
CA SER A 189 -11.08 -0.27 -3.68
C SER A 189 -10.29 -0.76 -2.47
N PHE A 190 -10.72 -0.33 -1.29
CA PHE A 190 -10.30 -0.79 0.03
C PHE A 190 -11.43 -1.53 0.76
N GLN A 191 -12.48 -1.94 0.03
CA GLN A 191 -13.68 -2.55 0.60
C GLN A 191 -13.36 -3.70 1.57
N LYS A 192 -14.04 -3.74 2.73
CA LYS A 192 -13.93 -4.79 3.76
C LYS A 192 -12.52 -4.95 4.34
N SER A 193 -11.71 -3.90 4.33
CA SER A 193 -10.36 -3.90 4.88
C SER A 193 -10.34 -3.65 6.38
N LEU A 194 -9.37 -4.27 7.06
CA LEU A 194 -9.12 -4.14 8.48
C LEU A 194 -7.76 -3.50 8.73
N ILE A 195 -7.75 -2.32 9.34
CA ILE A 195 -6.53 -1.58 9.66
C ILE A 195 -6.45 -1.35 11.16
N LYS A 196 -5.51 -2.00 11.83
CA LYS A 196 -5.33 -1.89 13.28
C LYS A 196 -4.49 -0.67 13.67
N GLY A 197 -3.62 -0.19 12.79
CA GLY A 197 -2.86 1.04 12.95
C GLY A 197 -3.58 2.28 12.43
N ASN A 198 -2.81 3.34 12.17
CA ASN A 198 -3.31 4.54 11.51
C ASN A 198 -3.45 4.30 10.00
N PHE A 199 -4.49 4.88 9.42
CA PHE A 199 -4.76 4.88 7.99
C PHE A 199 -4.58 6.29 7.44
N SER A 200 -3.47 6.55 6.75
CA SER A 200 -3.13 7.87 6.23
C SER A 200 -3.32 7.93 4.72
N MET A 201 -4.21 8.81 4.30
CA MET A 201 -4.57 9.13 2.91
C MET A 201 -4.46 10.65 2.66
N GLY A 202 -3.66 11.36 3.47
CA GLY A 202 -3.54 12.82 3.35
C GLY A 202 -2.98 13.23 1.98
N ALA A 203 -3.54 14.28 1.39
CA ALA A 203 -3.16 14.83 0.08
C ALA A 203 -3.21 13.81 -1.08
N THR A 204 -3.96 12.69 -0.93
CA THR A 204 -4.18 11.74 -2.03
C THR A 204 -5.13 12.31 -3.08
N LYS A 205 -4.97 11.85 -4.32
CA LYS A 205 -5.83 12.22 -5.43
C LYS A 205 -6.50 10.98 -6.04
N TYR A 206 -7.82 11.04 -6.21
CA TYR A 206 -8.65 9.99 -6.77
C TYR A 206 -9.34 10.52 -8.02
N GLU A 207 -8.97 10.02 -9.20
CA GLU A 207 -9.53 10.52 -10.47
C GLU A 207 -10.86 9.84 -10.83
N LYS A 208 -11.04 8.60 -10.42
CA LYS A 208 -12.23 7.78 -10.67
C LYS A 208 -12.89 7.34 -9.37
N TYR A 209 -13.63 6.25 -9.40
CA TYR A 209 -14.35 5.75 -8.26
C TYR A 209 -13.42 5.24 -7.15
N ALA A 210 -13.67 5.66 -5.91
CA ALA A 210 -12.98 5.20 -4.71
C ALA A 210 -13.96 4.50 -3.76
N ASP A 211 -13.70 3.24 -3.47
CA ASP A 211 -14.53 2.42 -2.59
C ASP A 211 -13.83 2.09 -1.27
N PHE A 212 -14.29 2.72 -0.20
CA PHE A 212 -13.88 2.45 1.18
C PHE A 212 -15.02 1.83 1.99
N SER A 213 -15.99 1.16 1.35
CA SER A 213 -17.12 0.59 2.07
C SER A 213 -16.70 -0.55 3.01
N SER A 214 -17.32 -0.60 4.19
CA SER A 214 -17.06 -1.62 5.22
C SER A 214 -15.59 -1.68 5.69
N VAL A 215 -14.84 -0.59 5.59
CA VAL A 215 -13.49 -0.48 6.17
C VAL A 215 -13.59 -0.32 7.69
N PHE A 216 -12.75 -1.04 8.41
CA PHE A 216 -12.62 -0.88 9.85
C PHE A 216 -11.22 -0.36 10.21
N VAL A 217 -11.13 0.81 10.85
CA VAL A 217 -9.86 1.38 11.30
C VAL A 217 -9.87 1.54 12.83
N PHE A 218 -8.91 0.93 13.50
CA PHE A 218 -8.82 0.97 14.96
C PHE A 218 -8.22 2.27 15.50
N ARG A 219 -7.24 2.84 14.81
CA ARG A 219 -6.60 4.10 15.19
C ARG A 219 -7.12 5.24 14.34
N ASN A 220 -6.30 6.21 14.07
CA ASN A 220 -6.71 7.43 13.38
C ASN A 220 -6.83 7.21 11.87
N VAL A 221 -7.78 7.93 11.27
CA VAL A 221 -7.95 8.06 9.83
C VAL A 221 -7.59 9.47 9.43
N ASN A 222 -6.80 9.64 8.38
CA ASN A 222 -6.42 10.95 7.87
C ASN A 222 -6.61 11.03 6.35
N PHE A 223 -7.58 11.84 5.91
CA PHE A 223 -7.82 12.22 4.52
C PHE A 223 -7.56 13.72 4.28
N ASN A 224 -6.89 14.40 5.21
CA ASN A 224 -6.65 15.83 5.13
C ASN A 224 -6.02 16.23 3.77
N TYR A 225 -6.60 17.25 3.11
CA TYR A 225 -6.24 17.70 1.75
C TYR A 225 -6.44 16.64 0.64
N ALA A 226 -7.16 15.56 0.87
CA ALA A 226 -7.46 14.61 -0.19
C ALA A 226 -8.43 15.20 -1.21
N LYS A 227 -8.29 14.77 -2.48
CA LYS A 227 -9.14 15.24 -3.57
C LYS A 227 -9.80 14.09 -4.31
N PHE A 228 -11.12 14.04 -4.28
CA PHE A 228 -11.95 13.04 -4.94
C PHE A 228 -12.59 13.66 -6.19
N ASN A 229 -12.04 13.36 -7.37
CA ASN A 229 -12.58 13.79 -8.65
C ASN A 229 -13.71 12.85 -9.14
N GLY A 230 -13.69 11.59 -8.72
CA GLY A 230 -14.73 10.58 -8.97
C GLY A 230 -15.71 10.42 -7.80
N LYS A 231 -16.65 9.47 -7.97
CA LYS A 231 -17.55 9.08 -6.89
C LYS A 231 -16.79 8.41 -5.74
N LEU A 232 -17.30 8.57 -4.52
CA LEU A 232 -16.70 8.04 -3.30
C LEU A 232 -17.76 7.33 -2.45
N THR A 233 -17.37 6.21 -1.82
CA THR A 233 -18.19 5.62 -0.77
C THR A 233 -17.37 5.16 0.44
N PHE A 234 -17.87 5.46 1.64
CA PHE A 234 -17.46 4.94 2.93
C PHE A 234 -18.56 4.11 3.60
N ASN A 235 -19.58 3.71 2.86
CA ASN A 235 -20.78 3.08 3.43
C ASN A 235 -20.44 1.92 4.39
N ASN A 236 -21.09 1.90 5.56
CA ASN A 236 -20.93 0.88 6.61
C ASN A 236 -19.51 0.80 7.22
N SER A 237 -18.65 1.80 7.01
CA SER A 237 -17.32 1.82 7.60
C SER A 237 -17.35 2.24 9.06
N VAL A 238 -16.32 1.82 9.81
CA VAL A 238 -16.16 2.13 11.23
C VAL A 238 -14.79 2.73 11.46
N PHE A 239 -14.77 3.96 11.96
CA PHE A 239 -13.56 4.67 12.37
C PHE A 239 -13.57 4.80 13.89
N ASN A 240 -12.72 4.03 14.55
CA ASN A 240 -12.78 3.85 15.99
C ASN A 240 -12.17 5.01 16.78
N ASN A 241 -11.31 5.82 16.15
CA ASN A 241 -10.67 6.96 16.78
C ASN A 241 -10.82 8.20 15.88
N LYS A 242 -9.91 9.18 15.96
CA LYS A 242 -10.00 10.43 15.21
C LYS A 242 -10.08 10.19 13.70
N SER A 243 -11.01 10.91 13.05
CA SER A 243 -11.20 10.90 11.59
C SER A 243 -11.07 12.34 11.06
N ASP A 244 -10.03 12.57 10.27
CA ASP A 244 -9.69 13.91 9.77
C ASP A 244 -9.97 14.01 8.27
N PHE A 245 -11.00 14.75 7.91
CA PHE A 245 -11.41 15.07 6.55
C PHE A 245 -11.28 16.59 6.28
N ASN A 246 -10.44 17.31 7.04
CA ASN A 246 -10.25 18.74 6.83
C ASN A 246 -9.67 19.02 5.44
N ASN A 247 -10.12 20.13 4.82
CA ASN A 247 -9.64 20.58 3.50
C ASN A 247 -9.82 19.54 2.38
N VAL A 248 -10.76 18.59 2.53
CA VAL A 248 -11.06 17.61 1.49
C VAL A 248 -11.90 18.26 0.39
N GLU A 249 -11.64 17.88 -0.86
CA GLU A 249 -12.47 18.27 -1.99
C GLU A 249 -13.25 17.07 -2.55
N PHE A 250 -14.58 17.15 -2.56
CA PHE A 250 -15.47 16.19 -3.20
C PHE A 250 -16.03 16.81 -4.49
N ASN A 251 -15.53 16.38 -5.65
CA ASN A 251 -15.98 16.90 -6.95
C ASN A 251 -17.17 16.12 -7.55
N LYS A 252 -17.52 14.99 -6.97
CA LYS A 252 -18.69 14.14 -7.28
C LYS A 252 -19.32 13.64 -5.98
N ASN A 253 -20.44 12.93 -6.09
CA ASN A 253 -21.19 12.42 -4.93
C ASN A 253 -20.30 11.59 -4.01
N ALA A 254 -20.36 11.92 -2.72
CA ALA A 254 -19.71 11.19 -1.65
C ALA A 254 -20.75 10.58 -0.72
N SER A 255 -20.57 9.30 -0.34
CA SER A 255 -21.49 8.61 0.53
C SER A 255 -20.82 8.11 1.80
N PHE A 256 -21.34 8.55 2.93
CA PHE A 256 -20.99 8.14 4.30
C PHE A 256 -22.17 7.42 4.97
N LYS A 257 -23.06 6.79 4.18
CA LYS A 257 -24.24 6.11 4.69
C LYS A 257 -23.87 5.03 5.70
N LYS A 258 -24.50 5.08 6.90
CA LYS A 258 -24.27 4.13 8.00
C LYS A 258 -22.81 4.07 8.50
N VAL A 259 -21.98 5.09 8.26
CA VAL A 259 -20.65 5.17 8.84
C VAL A 259 -20.74 5.37 10.35
N GLN A 260 -19.84 4.74 11.10
CA GLN A 260 -19.69 4.97 12.54
C GLN A 260 -18.38 5.71 12.79
N PHE A 261 -18.46 7.01 13.10
CA PHE A 261 -17.37 7.81 13.62
C PHE A 261 -17.37 7.71 15.15
N ARG A 262 -16.62 6.77 15.72
CA ARG A 262 -16.64 6.54 17.18
C ARG A 262 -15.80 7.56 17.95
N GLY A 263 -14.75 8.11 17.34
CA GLY A 263 -13.97 9.21 17.87
C GLY A 263 -14.36 10.56 17.25
N GLN A 264 -13.51 11.57 17.46
CA GLN A 264 -13.71 12.90 16.89
C GLN A 264 -13.64 12.84 15.37
N SER A 265 -14.64 13.41 14.69
CA SER A 265 -14.63 13.60 13.23
C SER A 265 -14.56 15.08 12.88
N ARG A 266 -13.75 15.43 11.87
CA ARG A 266 -13.50 16.82 11.45
C ARG A 266 -13.69 16.94 9.95
N PHE A 267 -14.40 17.99 9.51
CA PHE A 267 -14.67 18.33 8.11
C PHE A 267 -14.45 19.83 7.84
N ASN A 268 -13.56 20.49 8.62
CA ASN A 268 -13.30 21.91 8.48
C ASN A 268 -12.72 22.23 7.10
N GLU A 269 -13.15 23.33 6.50
CA GLU A 269 -12.71 23.79 5.18
C GLU A 269 -12.90 22.74 4.06
N THR A 270 -13.73 21.73 4.30
CA THR A 270 -14.14 20.74 3.29
C THR A 270 -15.01 21.40 2.22
N LYS A 271 -14.80 21.04 0.96
CA LYS A 271 -15.55 21.54 -0.18
C LYS A 271 -16.25 20.42 -0.90
N SER A 272 -17.48 20.65 -1.38
CA SER A 272 -18.21 19.68 -2.20
C SER A 272 -18.93 20.36 -3.35
N LYS A 273 -18.77 19.83 -4.56
CA LYS A 273 -19.54 20.26 -5.74
C LYS A 273 -20.80 19.42 -5.97
N SER A 274 -21.06 18.44 -5.11
CA SER A 274 -22.17 17.52 -5.21
C SER A 274 -22.67 17.16 -3.81
N ASP A 275 -23.77 16.44 -3.73
CA ASP A 275 -24.35 16.03 -2.46
C ASP A 275 -23.46 15.03 -1.71
N ILE A 276 -23.38 15.20 -0.39
CA ILE A 276 -22.75 14.27 0.53
C ILE A 276 -23.86 13.58 1.33
N ASN A 277 -23.90 12.26 1.26
CA ASN A 277 -24.91 11.47 1.94
C ASN A 277 -24.40 10.95 3.30
N PHE A 278 -24.94 11.46 4.41
CA PHE A 278 -24.69 10.98 5.78
C PHE A 278 -25.88 10.19 6.35
N GLU A 279 -26.75 9.62 5.52
CA GLU A 279 -27.91 8.86 5.96
C GLU A 279 -27.51 7.76 6.97
N ASN A 280 -28.14 7.81 8.17
CA ASN A 280 -27.85 6.89 9.26
C ASN A 280 -26.37 6.85 9.73
N ALA A 281 -25.56 7.85 9.42
CA ALA A 281 -24.22 8.00 9.99
C ALA A 281 -24.32 8.30 11.50
N LYS A 282 -23.42 7.69 12.29
CA LYS A 282 -23.36 7.88 13.75
C LYS A 282 -22.07 8.58 14.13
N PHE A 283 -22.18 9.60 15.00
CA PHE A 283 -21.06 10.37 15.54
C PHE A 283 -20.97 10.08 17.03
N GLY A 284 -19.86 9.52 17.50
CA GLY A 284 -19.66 9.08 18.87
C GLY A 284 -19.31 10.21 19.83
N LEU A 285 -18.74 11.31 19.30
CA LEU A 285 -18.53 12.58 19.97
C LEU A 285 -19.40 13.64 19.29
N GLU A 286 -19.10 14.92 19.50
CA GLU A 286 -19.81 16.02 18.87
C GLU A 286 -19.89 15.84 17.35
N LYS A 287 -21.10 15.96 16.81
CA LYS A 287 -21.33 15.93 15.36
C LYS A 287 -20.70 17.18 14.75
N PRO A 288 -19.82 17.03 13.75
CA PRO A 288 -19.23 18.20 13.09
C PRO A 288 -20.30 19.03 12.39
N ASP A 289 -20.05 20.33 12.24
CA ASP A 289 -20.88 21.19 11.41
C ASP A 289 -20.75 20.77 9.94
N LEU A 290 -21.71 19.97 9.48
CA LEU A 290 -21.77 19.49 8.09
C LEU A 290 -22.39 20.55 7.14
N GLU A 291 -23.09 21.56 7.70
CA GLU A 291 -23.68 22.65 6.90
C GLU A 291 -22.60 23.65 6.45
N SER A 292 -21.48 23.70 7.17
CA SER A 292 -20.31 24.52 6.81
C SER A 292 -19.53 23.97 5.61
N ILE A 293 -19.86 22.79 5.11
CA ILE A 293 -19.22 22.22 3.90
C ILE A 293 -19.56 23.13 2.71
N LYS A 294 -18.56 23.86 2.23
CA LYS A 294 -18.72 24.85 1.16
C LYS A 294 -19.05 24.16 -0.18
N LYS A 295 -20.08 24.66 -0.86
CA LYS A 295 -20.40 24.27 -2.24
C LYS A 295 -19.50 24.99 -3.24
#